data_75c8418b0aa002ae59701969c4e30636
#
_entry.id   75c8418b0aa002ae59701969c4e30636
#
_cell.length_a   1.000
_cell.length_b   1.000
_cell.length_c   1.000
_cell.angle_alpha   90.00
_cell.angle_beta   90.00
_cell.angle_gamma   90.00
#
_symmetry.space_group_name_H-M   'P 1'
#
loop_
_entity.id
_entity.type
_entity.pdbx_description
1 polymer ?
#
loop_
_entity_poly.entity_id
_entity_poly.type
_entity_poly.pdbx_seq_one_letter_code
_entity_poly.pdbx_strand_id
1 'polypeptide(L)'
;GIFLKTYCVDFFKISNDFHHQFDFILEYTFYCAISPSRRLEYVNKCHGLLKEKGKLISIMLPVDNNTRLDGPPFQVTKDEITLNFDKKFNILKIEKSKLSIKPRKDIELYVEYEKK
;
A
#
# COMPACT_ATOMS: atom_id res chain seq x y z
N GLY A 1 18.54 4.90 23.02
CA GLY A 1 18.35 5.53 21.72
C GLY A 1 17.61 4.63 20.75
N ILE A 2 17.09 5.24 19.71
CA ILE A 2 16.42 4.53 18.62
C ILE A 2 17.43 4.32 17.50
N PHE A 3 17.60 3.08 17.07
CA PHE A 3 18.45 2.75 15.95
C PHE A 3 17.58 2.51 14.71
N LEU A 4 17.86 3.25 13.63
CA LEU A 4 17.23 3.03 12.34
C LEU A 4 18.28 2.55 11.36
N LYS A 5 17.99 1.43 10.71
CA LYS A 5 18.74 1.01 9.53
C LYS A 5 17.93 1.42 8.30
N THR A 6 18.57 2.10 7.38
CA THR A 6 17.96 2.51 6.13
C THR A 6 18.63 1.80 4.97
N TYR A 7 17.82 1.43 3.98
CA TYR A 7 18.29 0.78 2.76
C TYR A 7 17.75 1.53 1.56
N CYS A 8 18.62 1.86 0.63
CA CYS A 8 18.20 2.46 -0.64
C CYS A 8 18.12 1.34 -1.67
N VAL A 9 16.93 0.74 -1.80
CA VAL A 9 16.72 -0.41 -2.68
C VAL A 9 15.40 -0.27 -3.43
N ASP A 10 15.33 -0.91 -4.60
CA ASP A 10 14.06 -1.10 -5.28
C ASP A 10 13.20 -2.05 -4.46
N PHE A 11 11.98 -1.61 -4.13
CA PHE A 11 11.06 -2.40 -3.30
C PHE A 11 10.89 -3.82 -3.85
N PHE A 12 10.76 -3.96 -5.17
CA PHE A 12 10.54 -5.27 -5.80
C PHE A 12 11.77 -6.17 -5.77
N LYS A 13 12.93 -5.61 -5.47
CA LYS A 13 14.21 -6.34 -5.39
C LYS A 13 14.66 -6.61 -3.96
N ILE A 14 13.84 -6.31 -2.97
CA ILE A 14 14.15 -6.62 -1.57
C ILE A 14 14.41 -8.12 -1.45
N SER A 15 15.54 -8.47 -0.82
CA SER A 15 15.97 -9.86 -0.65
C SER A 15 14.93 -10.71 0.10
N ASN A 16 14.82 -11.98 -0.29
CA ASN A 16 13.99 -12.95 0.42
C ASN A 16 14.47 -13.18 1.87
N ASP A 17 15.69 -12.76 2.21
CA ASP A 17 16.19 -12.81 3.59
C ASP A 17 15.34 -11.97 4.53
N PHE A 18 14.60 -11.00 4.00
CA PHE A 18 13.69 -10.16 4.79
C PHE A 18 12.27 -10.72 4.89
N HIS A 19 11.99 -11.87 4.29
CA HIS A 19 10.66 -12.49 4.36
C HIS A 19 10.26 -12.79 5.80
N HIS A 20 9.01 -12.49 6.14
CA HIS A 20 8.44 -12.75 7.47
C HIS A 20 9.18 -12.04 8.60
N GLN A 21 9.78 -10.88 8.32
CA GLN A 21 10.55 -10.13 9.31
C GLN A 21 9.81 -8.93 9.91
N PHE A 22 8.75 -8.46 9.27
CA PHE A 22 8.14 -7.19 9.65
C PHE A 22 6.77 -7.36 10.27
N ASP A 23 6.52 -6.64 11.37
CA ASP A 23 5.21 -6.56 12.00
C ASP A 23 4.29 -5.60 11.26
N PHE A 24 4.86 -4.55 10.68
CA PHE A 24 4.12 -3.50 9.97
C PHE A 24 4.85 -3.09 8.71
N ILE A 25 4.06 -2.77 7.70
CA ILE A 25 4.52 -2.03 6.53
C ILE A 25 3.68 -0.76 6.47
N LEU A 26 4.35 0.38 6.40
CA LEU A 26 3.69 1.67 6.21
C LEU A 26 4.08 2.19 4.84
N GLU A 27 3.08 2.48 4.00
CA GLU A 27 3.33 3.09 2.71
C GLU A 27 2.49 4.35 2.54
N TYR A 28 3.08 5.33 1.90
CA TYR A 28 2.39 6.57 1.55
C TYR A 28 2.54 6.80 0.05
N THR A 29 1.43 6.63 -0.67
CA THR A 29 1.35 6.91 -2.11
C THR A 29 2.28 6.09 -3.00
N PHE A 30 2.74 4.92 -2.54
CA PHE A 30 3.58 4.04 -3.34
C PHE A 30 2.75 3.19 -4.30
N TYR A 31 1.71 2.53 -3.80
CA TYR A 31 0.83 1.67 -4.61
C TYR A 31 0.24 2.41 -5.81
N CYS A 32 -0.17 3.65 -5.61
CA CYS A 32 -0.73 4.44 -6.69
C CYS A 32 0.32 4.97 -7.68
N ALA A 33 1.58 4.96 -7.29
CA ALA A 33 2.67 5.45 -8.14
C ALA A 33 3.28 4.37 -9.03
N ILE A 34 3.09 3.09 -8.71
CA ILE A 34 3.59 2.00 -9.55
C ILE A 34 2.62 1.71 -10.68
N SER A 35 3.14 1.13 -11.78
CA SER A 35 2.29 0.72 -12.88
C SER A 35 1.18 -0.23 -12.38
N PRO A 36 -0.08 -0.03 -12.79
CA PRO A 36 -1.16 -0.93 -12.41
C PRO A 36 -0.87 -2.41 -12.69
N SER A 37 -0.08 -2.70 -13.72
CA SER A 37 0.31 -4.08 -14.06
C SER A 37 1.21 -4.73 -13.00
N ARG A 38 1.82 -3.94 -12.10
CA ARG A 38 2.69 -4.44 -11.05
C ARG A 38 2.03 -4.46 -9.67
N ARG A 39 0.78 -4.10 -9.59
CA ARG A 39 0.09 -4.00 -8.29
C ARG A 39 -0.09 -5.34 -7.59
N LEU A 40 -0.36 -6.42 -8.33
CA LEU A 40 -0.42 -7.76 -7.72
C LEU A 40 0.95 -8.22 -7.21
N GLU A 41 2.01 -7.90 -7.94
CA GLU A 41 3.38 -8.17 -7.49
C GLU A 41 3.67 -7.44 -6.17
N TYR A 42 3.24 -6.19 -6.07
CA TYR A 42 3.34 -5.41 -4.82
C TYR A 42 2.61 -6.07 -3.67
N VAL A 43 1.36 -6.49 -3.88
CA VAL A 43 0.56 -7.17 -2.85
C VAL A 43 1.27 -8.43 -2.36
N ASN A 44 1.77 -9.24 -3.28
CA ASN A 44 2.49 -10.47 -2.94
C ASN A 44 3.78 -10.18 -2.18
N LYS A 45 4.50 -9.12 -2.56
CA LYS A 45 5.74 -8.73 -1.88
C LYS A 45 5.46 -8.28 -0.44
N CYS A 46 4.46 -7.45 -0.23
CA CYS A 46 4.05 -7.03 1.10
C CYS A 46 3.67 -8.23 1.95
N HIS A 47 2.89 -9.16 1.40
CA HIS A 47 2.49 -10.36 2.11
C HIS A 47 3.72 -11.19 2.54
N GLY A 48 4.69 -11.35 1.65
CA GLY A 48 5.90 -12.11 1.95
C GLY A 48 6.77 -11.47 3.02
N LEU A 49 6.85 -10.14 3.05
CA LEU A 49 7.67 -9.41 4.02
C LEU A 49 7.08 -9.41 5.43
N LEU A 50 5.77 -9.52 5.57
CA LEU A 50 5.10 -9.45 6.86
C LEU A 50 5.14 -10.79 7.60
N LYS A 51 5.26 -10.69 8.92
CA LYS A 51 5.02 -11.80 9.83
C LYS A 51 3.55 -12.19 9.81
N GLU A 52 3.23 -13.38 10.33
CA GLU A 52 1.85 -13.78 10.56
C GLU A 52 1.08 -12.67 11.29
N LYS A 53 -0.12 -12.34 10.80
CA LYS A 53 -0.96 -11.26 11.31
C LYS A 53 -0.32 -9.87 11.25
N GLY A 54 0.76 -9.72 10.51
CA GLY A 54 1.38 -8.43 10.26
C GLY A 54 0.43 -7.51 9.49
N LYS A 55 0.61 -6.21 9.63
CA LYS A 55 -0.29 -5.22 9.05
C LYS A 55 0.39 -4.34 8.02
N LEU A 56 -0.36 -4.06 6.96
CA LEU A 56 -0.01 -3.05 5.99
C LEU A 56 -0.92 -1.85 6.22
N ILE A 57 -0.33 -0.69 6.35
CA ILE A 57 -1.04 0.59 6.50
C ILE A 57 -0.68 1.44 5.31
N SER A 58 -1.70 1.90 4.59
CA SER A 58 -1.52 2.49 3.27
C SER A 58 -2.34 3.77 3.13
N ILE A 59 -1.72 4.78 2.54
CA ILE A 59 -2.42 5.99 2.08
C ILE A 59 -2.35 5.99 0.56
N MET A 60 -3.49 5.98 -0.09
CA MET A 60 -3.61 5.90 -1.55
C MET A 60 -4.32 7.11 -2.12
N LEU A 61 -3.88 7.59 -3.28
CA LEU A 61 -4.54 8.66 -4.03
C LEU A 61 -4.21 8.54 -5.52
N PRO A 62 -5.02 9.07 -6.42
CA PRO A 62 -6.40 9.51 -6.20
C PRO A 62 -7.32 8.30 -6.17
N VAL A 63 -8.17 8.24 -5.19
CA VAL A 63 -9.10 7.11 -5.07
C VAL A 63 -10.50 7.55 -5.48
N ASP A 64 -11.13 6.74 -6.32
CA ASP A 64 -12.48 6.98 -6.84
C ASP A 64 -12.65 8.38 -7.46
N ASN A 65 -11.55 8.93 -7.98
CA ASN A 65 -11.54 10.20 -8.67
C ASN A 65 -11.68 9.94 -10.17
N ASN A 66 -12.69 10.56 -10.80
CA ASN A 66 -12.95 10.40 -12.22
C ASN A 66 -11.93 11.10 -13.12
N THR A 67 -10.94 11.78 -12.54
CA THR A 67 -9.90 12.43 -13.30
C THR A 67 -9.04 11.38 -13.98
N ARG A 68 -8.94 11.45 -15.32
CA ARG A 68 -8.07 10.58 -16.08
C ARG A 68 -6.61 10.95 -15.78
N LEU A 69 -5.82 9.96 -15.41
CA LEU A 69 -4.42 10.15 -15.11
C LEU A 69 -3.57 9.22 -15.97
N ASP A 70 -2.56 9.82 -16.60
CA ASP A 70 -1.55 9.05 -17.32
C ASP A 70 -0.43 8.58 -16.37
N GLY A 71 -0.52 8.99 -15.09
CA GLY A 71 0.35 8.60 -13.99
C GLY A 71 1.80 9.01 -14.08
N PRO A 72 2.59 8.77 -13.03
CA PRO A 72 2.12 8.62 -11.67
C PRO A 72 1.54 9.90 -11.06
N PRO A 73 0.57 9.84 -10.16
CA PRO A 73 -0.09 8.65 -9.68
C PRO A 73 -1.15 8.14 -10.66
N PHE A 74 -1.35 6.81 -10.65
CA PHE A 74 -2.41 6.16 -11.44
C PHE A 74 -3.64 5.99 -10.57
N GLN A 75 -4.82 6.15 -11.17
CA GLN A 75 -6.08 6.03 -10.44
C GLN A 75 -6.19 4.70 -9.70
N VAL A 76 -6.78 4.75 -8.50
CA VAL A 76 -7.09 3.59 -7.68
C VAL A 76 -8.57 3.61 -7.35
N THR A 77 -9.24 2.47 -7.44
CA THR A 77 -10.64 2.34 -7.03
C THR A 77 -10.77 1.43 -5.81
N LYS A 78 -11.82 1.62 -5.03
CA LYS A 78 -12.10 0.73 -3.89
C LYS A 78 -12.32 -0.71 -4.36
N ASP A 79 -12.96 -0.91 -5.50
CA ASP A 79 -13.18 -2.24 -6.05
C ASP A 79 -11.86 -2.92 -6.41
N GLU A 80 -10.92 -2.18 -6.99
CA GLU A 80 -9.59 -2.70 -7.30
C GLU A 80 -8.84 -3.07 -6.04
N ILE A 81 -8.90 -2.25 -4.99
CA ILE A 81 -8.26 -2.55 -3.71
C ILE A 81 -8.77 -3.88 -3.19
N THR A 82 -10.08 -4.04 -3.14
CA THR A 82 -10.70 -5.29 -2.68
C THR A 82 -10.25 -6.46 -3.53
N LEU A 83 -10.32 -6.32 -4.84
CA LEU A 83 -9.96 -7.40 -5.76
C LEU A 83 -8.50 -7.83 -5.62
N ASN A 84 -7.58 -6.87 -5.51
CA ASN A 84 -6.15 -7.17 -5.50
C ASN A 84 -5.65 -7.67 -4.14
N PHE A 85 -6.27 -7.25 -3.05
CA PHE A 85 -5.79 -7.58 -1.70
C PHE A 85 -6.53 -8.74 -1.04
N ASP A 86 -7.76 -9.03 -1.45
CA ASP A 86 -8.67 -9.92 -0.73
C ASP A 86 -8.12 -11.34 -0.51
N LYS A 87 -7.36 -11.88 -1.45
CA LYS A 87 -6.81 -13.23 -1.34
C LYS A 87 -5.71 -13.34 -0.28
N LYS A 88 -4.97 -12.28 -0.06
CA LYS A 88 -3.77 -12.25 0.78
C LYS A 88 -3.96 -11.50 2.09
N PHE A 89 -4.95 -10.63 2.16
CA PHE A 89 -5.16 -9.73 3.29
C PHE A 89 -6.62 -9.65 3.68
N ASN A 90 -6.85 -9.48 4.99
CA ASN A 90 -8.13 -9.02 5.50
C ASN A 90 -8.09 -7.49 5.51
N ILE A 91 -9.06 -6.85 4.89
CA ILE A 91 -9.17 -5.40 4.90
C ILE A 91 -9.91 -5.01 6.16
N LEU A 92 -9.19 -4.40 7.11
CA LEU A 92 -9.75 -4.06 8.42
C LEU A 92 -10.47 -2.73 8.41
N LYS A 93 -10.00 -1.80 7.58
CA LYS A 93 -10.50 -0.43 7.57
C LYS A 93 -10.22 0.23 6.23
N ILE A 94 -11.22 0.91 5.70
CA ILE A 94 -11.09 1.80 4.54
C ILE A 94 -11.84 3.07 4.88
N GLU A 95 -11.16 4.20 4.88
CA GLU A 95 -11.82 5.49 5.12
C GLU A 95 -11.05 6.63 4.46
N LYS A 96 -11.72 7.75 4.27
CA LYS A 96 -11.04 8.97 3.81
C LYS A 96 -10.02 9.38 4.86
N SER A 97 -8.82 9.76 4.42
CA SER A 97 -7.78 10.18 5.35
C SER A 97 -8.18 11.48 6.04
N LYS A 98 -8.12 11.49 7.37
CA LYS A 98 -8.46 12.67 8.19
C LYS A 98 -7.30 13.65 8.30
N LEU A 99 -6.10 13.21 7.95
CA LEU A 99 -4.88 14.00 8.09
C LEU A 99 -4.36 14.50 6.74
N SER A 100 -5.18 14.40 5.70
CA SER A 100 -4.79 14.82 4.37
C SER A 100 -4.53 16.31 4.29
N ILE A 101 -3.50 16.69 3.55
CA ILE A 101 -3.30 18.09 3.18
C ILE A 101 -4.45 18.54 2.27
N LYS A 102 -4.75 19.84 2.30
CA LYS A 102 -5.93 20.41 1.65
C LYS A 102 -6.15 19.97 0.19
N PRO A 103 -5.13 19.94 -0.70
CA PRO A 103 -5.33 19.51 -2.08
C PRO A 103 -5.72 18.04 -2.24
N ARG A 104 -5.51 17.20 -1.21
CA ARG A 104 -5.75 15.74 -1.26
C ARG A 104 -6.91 15.29 -0.39
N LYS A 105 -7.60 16.23 0.27
CA LYS A 105 -8.58 15.94 1.33
C LYS A 105 -9.66 14.95 0.93
N ASP A 106 -10.16 15.02 -0.31
CA ASP A 106 -11.29 14.19 -0.74
C ASP A 106 -10.87 13.02 -1.64
N ILE A 107 -9.58 12.91 -1.97
CA ILE A 107 -9.08 11.88 -2.88
C ILE A 107 -8.06 10.95 -2.23
N GLU A 108 -7.71 11.19 -0.96
CA GLU A 108 -6.75 10.38 -0.23
C GLU A 108 -7.48 9.39 0.66
N LEU A 109 -7.14 8.11 0.53
CA LEU A 109 -7.79 7.02 1.24
C LEU A 109 -6.82 6.33 2.18
N TYR A 110 -7.23 6.17 3.45
CA TYR A 110 -6.51 5.40 4.45
C TYR A 110 -7.03 3.96 4.44
N VAL A 111 -6.14 3.00 4.33
CA VAL A 111 -6.51 1.58 4.31
C VAL A 111 -5.62 0.80 5.27
N GLU A 112 -6.24 -0.06 6.04
CA GLU A 112 -5.56 -0.94 6.99
C GLU A 112 -5.84 -2.38 6.63
N TYR A 113 -4.78 -3.15 6.44
CA TYR A 113 -4.86 -4.56 6.06
C TYR A 113 -4.13 -5.42 7.10
N GLU A 114 -4.65 -6.62 7.30
CA GLU A 114 -3.94 -7.64 8.07
C GLU A 114 -3.65 -8.85 7.20
N LYS A 115 -2.42 -9.34 7.26
CA LYS A 115 -2.01 -10.52 6.50
C LYS A 115 -2.84 -11.74 6.90
N LYS A 116 -3.36 -12.45 5.91
CA LYS A 116 -3.98 -13.76 6.08
C LYS A 116 -2.95 -14.84 6.34
#